data_88069948d185d26f5972ae4d5d132d15
#
_entry.id   88069948d185d26f5972ae4d5d132d15
#
_cell.length_a   1.000
_cell.length_b   1.000
_cell.length_c   1.000
_cell.angle_alpha   90.00
_cell.angle_beta   90.00
_cell.angle_gamma   90.00
#
_symmetry.space_group_name_H-M   'P 1'
#
loop_
_entity.id
_entity.type
_entity.pdbx_description
1 polymer ?
#
loop_
_entity_poly.entity_id
_entity_poly.type
_entity_poly.pdbx_seq_one_letter_code
_entity_poly.pdbx_strand_id
1 'polypeptide(L)'
;MIYLDAAATSLQKPPSVARAVAWSIGACASVGRGGHAAAERAAQVAYACRTELAGLFDCEPEQVVFTMNATHGLNLAIASVVPEGGRVLISHFEHNAVTRPLHARHAEIRHFGTLFDDAATLEAFRRGLDTKPDAVVCTHVSNVFGYILPIGQIAALCREADVPLVIDASQSAGTLPLSLRETGAAFVACPGHKGLLGPQGTGILLCAHAARPLLFGGTGSLSESQEMPPFLPDRLEAGTHNVCGLAGLLEGVRYVRRSGTERLLAHEQALLRAAVQGIEAQGFARVFRGAPQSGVLSVVPKTVDCEEAAQRLADAGIAVRAGLHCAPTAHRAAGTLQTGTLRLSFSPFNTMQEIRHFLNVTKKLF
;
A
#
# COMPACT_ATOMS: atom_id res chain seq x y z
N MET A 1 -4.07 -9.83 23.34
CA MET A 1 -3.12 -8.90 22.65
C MET A 1 -3.92 -7.89 21.84
N ILE A 2 -3.70 -6.62 22.05
CA ILE A 2 -4.24 -5.53 21.22
C ILE A 2 -3.24 -5.28 20.09
N TYR A 3 -3.70 -5.35 18.83
CA TYR A 3 -2.84 -5.21 17.67
C TYR A 3 -3.08 -3.85 17.00
N LEU A 4 -2.10 -2.94 17.10
CA LEU A 4 -2.11 -1.59 16.56
C LEU A 4 -0.96 -1.38 15.53
N ASP A 5 -0.63 -2.41 14.74
CA ASP A 5 0.40 -2.34 13.68
C ASP A 5 -0.15 -2.80 12.31
N ALA A 6 -1.40 -2.41 11.99
CA ALA A 6 -2.06 -2.76 10.73
C ALA A 6 -1.33 -2.22 9.48
N ALA A 7 -0.60 -1.10 9.60
CA ALA A 7 0.20 -0.54 8.52
C ALA A 7 1.39 -1.42 8.10
N ALA A 8 1.86 -2.33 8.96
CA ALA A 8 2.82 -3.37 8.60
C ALA A 8 2.13 -4.52 7.85
N THR A 9 1.08 -5.08 8.44
CA THR A 9 0.20 -6.10 7.85
C THR A 9 -1.11 -6.17 8.65
N SER A 10 -2.24 -6.48 8.03
CA SER A 10 -3.45 -6.79 8.78
C SER A 10 -3.29 -8.15 9.48
N LEU A 11 -3.33 -8.20 10.82
CA LEU A 11 -3.31 -9.46 11.56
C LEU A 11 -4.68 -10.15 11.48
N GLN A 12 -5.72 -9.42 11.86
CA GLN A 12 -7.09 -9.89 11.77
C GLN A 12 -7.60 -9.78 10.33
N LYS A 13 -8.32 -10.80 9.89
CA LYS A 13 -8.91 -10.89 8.57
C LYS A 13 -10.33 -11.44 8.67
N PRO A 14 -11.20 -11.18 7.67
CA PRO A 14 -12.50 -11.86 7.62
C PRO A 14 -12.31 -13.39 7.68
N PRO A 15 -13.14 -14.12 8.44
CA PRO A 15 -13.00 -15.59 8.56
C PRO A 15 -13.12 -16.33 7.23
N SER A 16 -13.78 -15.73 6.22
CA SER A 16 -13.86 -16.26 4.85
C SER A 16 -12.48 -16.36 4.17
N VAL A 17 -11.55 -15.47 4.51
CA VAL A 17 -10.18 -15.48 3.94
C VAL A 17 -9.45 -16.77 4.29
N ALA A 18 -9.40 -17.14 5.57
CA ALA A 18 -8.75 -18.37 6.01
C ALA A 18 -9.43 -19.63 5.43
N ARG A 19 -10.78 -19.64 5.39
CA ARG A 19 -11.54 -20.77 4.78
C ARG A 19 -11.24 -20.91 3.29
N ALA A 20 -11.18 -19.81 2.54
CA ALA A 20 -10.90 -19.84 1.11
C ALA A 20 -9.47 -20.35 0.82
N VAL A 21 -8.47 -19.91 1.59
CA VAL A 21 -7.10 -20.43 1.48
C VAL A 21 -7.07 -21.94 1.75
N ALA A 22 -7.65 -22.40 2.86
CA ALA A 22 -7.65 -23.82 3.22
C ALA A 22 -8.37 -24.69 2.17
N TRP A 23 -9.52 -24.24 1.68
CA TRP A 23 -10.26 -24.91 0.61
C TRP A 23 -9.44 -25.02 -0.67
N SER A 24 -8.81 -23.96 -1.11
CA SER A 24 -8.11 -23.90 -2.38
C SER A 24 -6.90 -24.83 -2.46
N ILE A 25 -6.25 -25.14 -1.33
CA ILE A 25 -5.11 -26.08 -1.26
C ILE A 25 -5.49 -27.47 -1.78
N GLY A 26 -6.69 -27.96 -1.47
CA GLY A 26 -7.14 -29.28 -1.89
C GLY A 26 -8.04 -29.28 -3.13
N ALA A 27 -8.56 -28.10 -3.56
CA ALA A 27 -9.58 -28.01 -4.60
C ALA A 27 -9.09 -27.43 -5.92
N CYS A 28 -8.02 -26.63 -5.92
CA CYS A 28 -7.51 -25.90 -7.08
C CYS A 28 -6.19 -26.50 -7.58
N ALA A 29 -6.06 -26.58 -8.92
CA ALA A 29 -4.82 -26.93 -9.60
C ALA A 29 -4.20 -25.69 -10.27
N SER A 30 -3.46 -25.86 -11.36
CA SER A 30 -2.82 -24.77 -12.10
C SER A 30 -3.83 -23.98 -12.93
N VAL A 31 -3.74 -22.67 -12.89
CA VAL A 31 -4.58 -21.75 -13.69
C VAL A 31 -4.29 -21.96 -15.18
N GLY A 32 -5.34 -22.12 -16.00
CA GLY A 32 -5.29 -22.04 -17.45
C GLY A 32 -4.57 -23.20 -18.19
N ARG A 33 -4.12 -24.26 -17.47
CA ARG A 33 -3.31 -25.34 -18.07
C ARG A 33 -3.97 -26.71 -18.14
N GLY A 34 -5.25 -26.82 -17.85
CA GLY A 34 -5.95 -28.11 -17.90
C GLY A 34 -7.45 -27.96 -18.07
N GLY A 35 -8.05 -28.83 -18.89
CA GLY A 35 -9.50 -28.90 -19.10
C GLY A 35 -10.24 -29.71 -18.02
N HIS A 36 -9.70 -29.84 -16.84
CA HIS A 36 -10.33 -30.58 -15.73
C HIS A 36 -10.81 -29.66 -14.60
N ALA A 37 -11.80 -30.11 -13.86
CA ALA A 37 -12.52 -29.31 -12.88
C ALA A 37 -11.62 -28.57 -11.84
N ALA A 38 -10.47 -29.14 -11.45
CA ALA A 38 -9.57 -28.48 -10.50
C ALA A 38 -8.80 -27.30 -11.15
N ALA A 39 -8.45 -27.38 -12.44
CA ALA A 39 -7.86 -26.28 -13.18
C ALA A 39 -8.89 -25.17 -13.48
N GLU A 40 -10.11 -25.55 -13.83
CA GLU A 40 -11.22 -24.61 -14.04
C GLU A 40 -11.53 -23.81 -12.77
N ARG A 41 -11.57 -24.48 -11.60
CA ARG A 41 -11.75 -23.79 -10.32
C ARG A 41 -10.62 -22.78 -10.03
N ALA A 42 -9.37 -23.13 -10.31
CA ALA A 42 -8.24 -22.23 -10.17
C ALA A 42 -8.38 -21.00 -11.09
N ALA A 43 -8.76 -21.20 -12.35
CA ALA A 43 -9.01 -20.13 -13.31
C ALA A 43 -10.17 -19.23 -12.86
N GLN A 44 -11.25 -19.82 -12.37
CA GLN A 44 -12.39 -19.07 -11.82
C GLN A 44 -12.01 -18.21 -10.61
N VAL A 45 -11.18 -18.74 -9.68
CA VAL A 45 -10.67 -17.97 -8.55
C VAL A 45 -9.85 -16.78 -9.02
N ALA A 46 -8.90 -16.98 -9.94
CA ALA A 46 -8.06 -15.90 -10.46
C ALA A 46 -8.89 -14.84 -11.20
N TYR A 47 -9.81 -15.26 -12.07
CA TYR A 47 -10.67 -14.35 -12.82
C TYR A 47 -11.61 -13.58 -11.89
N ALA A 48 -12.27 -14.24 -10.94
CA ALA A 48 -13.13 -13.57 -9.96
C ALA A 48 -12.36 -12.55 -9.11
N CYS A 49 -11.11 -12.88 -8.71
CA CYS A 49 -10.26 -11.96 -7.98
C CYS A 49 -9.93 -10.71 -8.81
N ARG A 50 -9.59 -10.86 -10.09
CA ARG A 50 -9.37 -9.73 -11.01
C ARG A 50 -10.60 -8.86 -11.16
N THR A 51 -11.76 -9.47 -11.38
CA THR A 51 -13.04 -8.77 -11.56
C THR A 51 -13.41 -7.97 -10.32
N GLU A 52 -13.24 -8.54 -9.11
CA GLU A 52 -13.52 -7.82 -7.87
C GLU A 52 -12.54 -6.65 -7.65
N LEU A 53 -11.26 -6.83 -7.97
CA LEU A 53 -10.25 -5.77 -7.92
C LEU A 53 -10.53 -4.69 -8.97
N ALA A 54 -10.84 -5.08 -10.19
CA ALA A 54 -11.20 -4.16 -11.27
C ALA A 54 -12.39 -3.27 -10.87
N GLY A 55 -13.43 -3.86 -10.26
CA GLY A 55 -14.56 -3.11 -9.75
C GLY A 55 -14.26 -2.24 -8.52
N LEU A 56 -13.22 -2.56 -7.73
CA LEU A 56 -12.79 -1.73 -6.60
C LEU A 56 -11.98 -0.51 -7.06
N PHE A 57 -11.19 -0.66 -8.12
CA PHE A 57 -10.26 0.35 -8.62
C PHE A 57 -10.69 1.03 -9.92
N ASP A 58 -11.93 0.78 -10.38
CA ASP A 58 -12.50 1.33 -11.61
C ASP A 58 -11.55 1.16 -12.80
N CYS A 59 -11.30 -0.09 -13.16
CA CYS A 59 -10.48 -0.48 -14.31
C CYS A 59 -10.99 -1.78 -14.94
N GLU A 60 -10.39 -2.18 -16.08
CA GLU A 60 -10.71 -3.45 -16.70
C GLU A 60 -9.97 -4.62 -16.03
N PRO A 61 -10.54 -5.85 -15.99
CA PRO A 61 -9.89 -7.01 -15.40
C PRO A 61 -8.49 -7.30 -15.97
N GLU A 62 -8.28 -7.05 -17.25
CA GLU A 62 -7.02 -7.26 -17.96
C GLU A 62 -5.92 -6.32 -17.49
N GLN A 63 -6.30 -5.17 -16.91
CA GLN A 63 -5.36 -4.20 -16.34
C GLN A 63 -4.86 -4.61 -14.94
N VAL A 64 -5.48 -5.62 -14.32
CA VAL A 64 -5.09 -6.12 -13.00
C VAL A 64 -4.03 -7.21 -13.15
N VAL A 65 -2.80 -6.95 -12.74
CA VAL A 65 -1.69 -7.88 -12.74
C VAL A 65 -1.42 -8.35 -11.31
N PHE A 66 -1.37 -9.66 -11.08
CA PHE A 66 -0.98 -10.22 -9.79
C PHE A 66 0.52 -10.18 -9.60
N THR A 67 0.94 -9.73 -8.44
CA THR A 67 2.34 -9.67 -8.03
C THR A 67 2.54 -10.37 -6.69
N MET A 68 3.78 -10.63 -6.32
CA MET A 68 4.09 -11.23 -5.01
C MET A 68 3.78 -10.28 -3.84
N ASN A 69 3.91 -8.98 -4.08
CA ASN A 69 3.67 -7.89 -3.11
C ASN A 69 3.76 -6.53 -3.83
N ALA A 70 3.51 -5.43 -3.13
CA ALA A 70 3.63 -4.07 -3.70
C ALA A 70 5.06 -3.77 -4.19
N THR A 71 6.10 -4.26 -3.52
CA THR A 71 7.50 -4.04 -3.95
C THR A 71 7.75 -4.60 -5.34
N HIS A 72 7.23 -5.81 -5.65
CA HIS A 72 7.31 -6.38 -6.99
C HIS A 72 6.56 -5.50 -8.01
N GLY A 73 5.33 -5.08 -7.69
CA GLY A 73 4.55 -4.18 -8.55
C GLY A 73 5.24 -2.84 -8.81
N LEU A 74 5.82 -2.23 -7.77
CA LEU A 74 6.55 -0.96 -7.90
C LEU A 74 7.84 -1.12 -8.74
N ASN A 75 8.54 -2.23 -8.62
CA ASN A 75 9.71 -2.50 -9.47
C ASN A 75 9.31 -2.64 -10.95
N LEU A 76 8.20 -3.35 -11.25
CA LEU A 76 7.64 -3.46 -12.61
C LEU A 76 7.27 -2.07 -13.15
N ALA A 77 6.53 -1.27 -12.38
CA ALA A 77 6.08 0.06 -12.77
C ALA A 77 7.27 1.00 -13.02
N ILE A 78 8.20 1.09 -12.07
CA ILE A 78 9.39 1.95 -12.16
C ILE A 78 10.26 1.56 -13.36
N ALA A 79 10.52 0.26 -13.55
CA ALA A 79 11.29 -0.23 -14.70
C ALA A 79 10.63 0.08 -16.05
N SER A 80 9.30 0.25 -16.06
CA SER A 80 8.54 0.53 -17.28
C SER A 80 8.59 2.01 -17.69
N VAL A 81 8.58 2.95 -16.72
CA VAL A 81 8.49 4.40 -17.02
C VAL A 81 9.75 5.19 -16.70
N VAL A 82 10.68 4.65 -15.91
CA VAL A 82 11.93 5.34 -15.55
C VAL A 82 13.07 4.73 -16.34
N PRO A 83 13.70 5.46 -17.29
CA PRO A 83 14.91 5.00 -17.95
C PRO A 83 16.10 4.92 -16.97
N GLU A 84 17.16 4.24 -17.35
CA GLU A 84 18.42 4.25 -16.60
C GLU A 84 18.99 5.68 -16.55
N GLY A 85 19.34 6.15 -15.36
CA GLY A 85 19.78 7.55 -15.17
C GLY A 85 18.66 8.60 -15.34
N GLY A 86 17.40 8.19 -15.49
CA GLY A 86 16.28 9.10 -15.71
C GLY A 86 15.99 10.03 -14.54
N ARG A 87 15.33 11.15 -14.83
CA ARG A 87 14.91 12.15 -13.83
C ARG A 87 13.55 11.79 -13.27
N VAL A 88 13.43 11.72 -11.95
CA VAL A 88 12.19 11.30 -11.29
C VAL A 88 11.83 12.27 -10.18
N LEU A 89 10.56 12.69 -10.18
CA LEU A 89 9.99 13.47 -9.11
C LEU A 89 9.22 12.55 -8.15
N ILE A 90 9.61 12.52 -6.88
CA ILE A 90 8.96 11.66 -5.87
C ILE A 90 8.55 12.47 -4.64
N SER A 91 7.57 11.96 -3.88
CA SER A 91 7.26 12.60 -2.60
C SER A 91 8.36 12.36 -1.55
N HIS A 92 8.45 13.23 -0.54
CA HIS A 92 9.29 12.97 0.64
C HIS A 92 8.83 11.74 1.43
N PHE A 93 7.60 11.28 1.23
CA PHE A 93 6.95 10.26 2.05
C PHE A 93 7.05 8.84 1.50
N GLU A 94 7.91 8.63 0.50
CA GLU A 94 8.07 7.33 -0.17
C GLU A 94 8.70 6.26 0.74
N HIS A 95 8.19 5.05 0.59
CA HIS A 95 8.75 3.84 1.19
C HIS A 95 10.01 3.39 0.42
N ASN A 96 10.88 2.62 1.08
CA ASN A 96 12.08 2.02 0.45
C ASN A 96 11.77 1.14 -0.78
N ALA A 97 10.53 0.68 -0.93
CA ALA A 97 10.07 -0.04 -2.13
C ALA A 97 10.06 0.84 -3.40
N VAL A 98 10.06 2.17 -3.24
CA VAL A 98 10.19 3.16 -4.32
C VAL A 98 11.65 3.65 -4.42
N THR A 99 12.23 4.09 -3.31
CA THR A 99 13.54 4.77 -3.35
C THR A 99 14.68 3.83 -3.74
N ARG A 100 14.65 2.56 -3.32
CA ARG A 100 15.69 1.58 -3.65
C ARG A 100 15.72 1.18 -5.13
N PRO A 101 14.59 0.87 -5.80
CA PRO A 101 14.59 0.65 -7.25
C PRO A 101 15.07 1.85 -8.05
N LEU A 102 14.69 3.07 -7.65
CA LEU A 102 15.16 4.30 -8.29
C LEU A 102 16.66 4.49 -8.11
N HIS A 103 17.20 4.24 -6.92
CA HIS A 103 18.64 4.27 -6.66
C HIS A 103 19.38 3.21 -7.50
N ALA A 104 18.85 1.99 -7.58
CA ALA A 104 19.43 0.91 -8.39
C ALA A 104 19.45 1.22 -9.90
N ARG A 105 18.58 2.11 -10.37
CA ARG A 105 18.54 2.62 -11.74
C ARG A 105 19.34 3.91 -11.94
N HIS A 106 20.14 4.33 -10.96
CA HIS A 106 20.90 5.57 -10.98
C HIS A 106 20.05 6.81 -11.31
N ALA A 107 18.76 6.79 -10.92
CA ALA A 107 17.84 7.88 -11.22
C ALA A 107 18.25 9.19 -10.52
N GLU A 108 18.13 10.32 -11.23
CA GLU A 108 18.20 11.66 -10.65
C GLU A 108 16.89 11.98 -9.93
N ILE A 109 16.92 11.90 -8.59
CA ILE A 109 15.72 12.00 -7.75
C ILE A 109 15.56 13.43 -7.25
N ARG A 110 14.37 14.01 -7.50
CA ARG A 110 13.91 15.24 -6.85
C ARG A 110 12.73 14.94 -5.95
N HIS A 111 12.65 15.66 -4.83
CA HIS A 111 11.62 15.44 -3.83
C HIS A 111 10.66 16.62 -3.75
N PHE A 112 9.40 16.34 -3.46
CA PHE A 112 8.37 17.32 -3.13
C PHE A 112 7.57 16.90 -1.89
N GLY A 113 6.77 17.82 -1.35
CA GLY A 113 5.79 17.57 -0.31
C GLY A 113 6.19 18.16 1.04
N THR A 114 5.18 18.69 1.72
CA THR A 114 5.25 19.22 3.09
C THR A 114 4.25 18.45 3.94
N LEU A 115 4.69 17.98 5.10
CA LEU A 115 3.84 17.13 5.96
C LEU A 115 2.57 17.86 6.40
N PHE A 116 1.40 17.30 6.08
CA PHE A 116 0.06 17.80 6.36
C PHE A 116 -0.24 19.21 5.79
N ASP A 117 0.42 19.57 4.69
CA ASP A 117 0.17 20.83 3.98
C ASP A 117 0.02 20.56 2.48
N ASP A 118 -1.24 20.42 2.03
CA ASP A 118 -1.57 20.12 0.62
C ASP A 118 -1.17 21.28 -0.29
N ALA A 119 -1.35 22.53 0.15
CA ALA A 119 -1.05 23.70 -0.67
C ALA A 119 0.46 23.83 -0.93
N ALA A 120 1.28 23.73 0.13
CA ALA A 120 2.74 23.71 0.00
C ALA A 120 3.24 22.47 -0.77
N THR A 121 2.59 21.31 -0.62
CA THR A 121 2.88 20.09 -1.37
C THR A 121 2.66 20.30 -2.86
N LEU A 122 1.51 20.84 -3.27
CA LEU A 122 1.17 21.07 -4.68
C LEU A 122 2.05 22.16 -5.31
N GLU A 123 2.40 23.21 -4.55
CA GLU A 123 3.32 24.25 -5.00
C GLU A 123 4.72 23.67 -5.26
N ALA A 124 5.24 22.86 -4.33
CA ALA A 124 6.52 22.18 -4.53
C ALA A 124 6.47 21.19 -5.70
N PHE A 125 5.33 20.51 -5.88
CA PHE A 125 5.12 19.58 -6.99
C PHE A 125 5.15 20.30 -8.34
N ARG A 126 4.46 21.44 -8.51
CA ARG A 126 4.50 22.24 -9.76
C ARG A 126 5.92 22.66 -10.11
N ARG A 127 6.68 23.19 -9.13
CA ARG A 127 8.11 23.53 -9.35
C ARG A 127 8.94 22.30 -9.72
N GLY A 128 8.59 21.14 -9.18
CA GLY A 128 9.23 19.87 -9.56
C GLY A 128 8.95 19.48 -11.00
N LEU A 129 7.74 19.66 -11.51
CA LEU A 129 7.37 19.39 -12.90
C LEU A 129 8.09 20.28 -13.91
N ASP A 130 8.44 21.53 -13.56
CA ASP A 130 9.21 22.43 -14.40
C ASP A 130 10.58 21.86 -14.78
N THR A 131 11.07 20.88 -14.02
CA THR A 131 12.33 20.18 -14.32
C THR A 131 12.20 19.09 -15.39
N LYS A 132 11.00 18.90 -15.92
CA LYS A 132 10.65 17.89 -16.93
C LYS A 132 11.11 16.48 -16.54
N PRO A 133 10.57 15.92 -15.44
CA PRO A 133 10.91 14.56 -15.05
C PRO A 133 10.39 13.54 -16.07
N ASP A 134 11.09 12.41 -16.21
CA ASP A 134 10.65 11.29 -17.05
C ASP A 134 9.46 10.55 -16.44
N ALA A 135 9.32 10.62 -15.10
CA ALA A 135 8.19 10.04 -14.37
C ALA A 135 7.98 10.70 -13.01
N VAL A 136 6.78 10.56 -12.49
CA VAL A 136 6.42 10.85 -11.10
C VAL A 136 6.11 9.54 -10.38
N VAL A 137 6.66 9.36 -9.16
CA VAL A 137 6.25 8.28 -8.26
C VAL A 137 5.77 8.90 -6.96
N CYS A 138 4.54 8.60 -6.56
CA CYS A 138 3.93 9.22 -5.40
C CYS A 138 3.16 8.20 -4.54
N THR A 139 3.52 8.10 -3.26
CA THR A 139 2.67 7.37 -2.31
C THR A 139 1.35 8.13 -2.10
N HIS A 140 0.24 7.39 -2.07
CA HIS A 140 -1.07 7.99 -1.79
C HIS A 140 -1.21 8.34 -0.30
N VAL A 141 -0.64 7.50 0.58
CA VAL A 141 -0.69 7.70 2.03
C VAL A 141 0.67 7.37 2.63
N SER A 142 1.22 8.28 3.41
CA SER A 142 2.45 8.04 4.17
C SER A 142 2.28 6.90 5.16
N ASN A 143 3.11 5.88 5.04
CA ASN A 143 3.12 4.74 5.98
C ASN A 143 3.67 5.10 7.37
N VAL A 144 4.25 6.29 7.53
CA VAL A 144 4.76 6.82 8.80
C VAL A 144 3.72 7.69 9.49
N PHE A 145 3.23 8.71 8.79
CA PHE A 145 2.43 9.77 9.40
C PHE A 145 0.93 9.68 9.07
N GLY A 146 0.53 8.78 8.16
CA GLY A 146 -0.85 8.69 7.72
C GLY A 146 -1.32 9.89 6.87
N TYR A 147 -0.42 10.80 6.49
CA TYR A 147 -0.76 11.91 5.62
C TYR A 147 -1.27 11.39 4.28
N ILE A 148 -2.47 11.79 3.90
CA ILE A 148 -3.10 11.48 2.61
C ILE A 148 -2.68 12.56 1.64
N LEU A 149 -1.86 12.22 0.66
CA LEU A 149 -1.40 13.18 -0.35
C LEU A 149 -2.51 13.51 -1.35
N PRO A 150 -2.53 14.73 -1.93
CA PRO A 150 -3.57 15.19 -2.86
C PRO A 150 -3.42 14.55 -4.25
N ILE A 151 -3.54 13.22 -4.33
CA ILE A 151 -3.27 12.40 -5.54
C ILE A 151 -4.14 12.82 -6.73
N GLY A 152 -5.38 13.24 -6.52
CA GLY A 152 -6.25 13.70 -7.62
C GLY A 152 -5.68 14.94 -8.33
N GLN A 153 -5.18 15.92 -7.57
CA GLN A 153 -4.57 17.13 -8.12
C GLN A 153 -3.19 16.84 -8.73
N ILE A 154 -2.38 15.98 -8.08
CA ILE A 154 -1.09 15.53 -8.62
C ILE A 154 -1.31 14.81 -9.97
N ALA A 155 -2.29 13.93 -10.06
CA ALA A 155 -2.64 13.21 -11.28
C ALA A 155 -3.10 14.15 -12.41
N ALA A 156 -3.89 15.17 -12.10
CA ALA A 156 -4.30 16.18 -13.07
C ALA A 156 -3.08 16.93 -13.65
N LEU A 157 -2.18 17.39 -12.78
CA LEU A 157 -0.95 18.07 -13.19
C LEU A 157 0.00 17.17 -14.00
N CYS A 158 0.10 15.88 -13.66
CA CYS A 158 0.88 14.91 -14.46
C CYS A 158 0.30 14.76 -15.87
N ARG A 159 -1.03 14.67 -16.01
CA ARG A 159 -1.70 14.60 -17.33
C ARG A 159 -1.47 15.86 -18.15
N GLU A 160 -1.58 17.05 -17.55
CA GLU A 160 -1.32 18.32 -18.23
C GLU A 160 0.13 18.43 -18.72
N ALA A 161 1.07 17.87 -17.95
CA ALA A 161 2.51 17.86 -18.29
C ALA A 161 2.93 16.69 -19.19
N ASP A 162 2.04 15.74 -19.51
CA ASP A 162 2.31 14.48 -20.23
C ASP A 162 3.42 13.65 -19.55
N VAL A 163 3.40 13.59 -18.21
CA VAL A 163 4.37 12.85 -17.41
C VAL A 163 3.68 11.63 -16.77
N PRO A 164 4.19 10.40 -16.96
CA PRO A 164 3.59 9.20 -16.39
C PRO A 164 3.66 9.22 -14.86
N LEU A 165 2.52 8.91 -14.21
CA LEU A 165 2.38 8.80 -12.76
C LEU A 165 2.34 7.34 -12.32
N VAL A 166 3.17 6.99 -11.33
CA VAL A 166 3.09 5.72 -10.58
C VAL A 166 2.58 6.03 -9.17
N ILE A 167 1.52 5.37 -8.75
CA ILE A 167 0.96 5.53 -7.40
C ILE A 167 1.31 4.31 -6.54
N ASP A 168 1.98 4.54 -5.40
CA ASP A 168 2.06 3.54 -4.33
C ASP A 168 0.82 3.66 -3.44
N ALA A 169 -0.13 2.73 -3.63
CA ALA A 169 -1.37 2.64 -2.87
C ALA A 169 -1.26 1.67 -1.68
N SER A 170 -0.05 1.39 -1.18
CA SER A 170 0.17 0.38 -0.13
C SER A 170 -0.55 0.66 1.19
N GLN A 171 -0.91 1.92 1.47
CA GLN A 171 -1.61 2.32 2.69
C GLN A 171 -3.03 2.84 2.42
N SER A 172 -3.43 2.97 1.15
CA SER A 172 -4.75 3.47 0.77
C SER A 172 -5.66 2.41 0.16
N ALA A 173 -5.09 1.39 -0.49
CA ALA A 173 -5.87 0.31 -1.10
C ALA A 173 -6.76 -0.39 -0.07
N GLY A 174 -8.08 -0.35 -0.30
CA GLY A 174 -9.08 -0.91 0.60
C GLY A 174 -9.58 0.02 1.71
N THR A 175 -8.99 1.20 1.88
CA THR A 175 -9.43 2.21 2.87
C THR A 175 -9.78 3.56 2.27
N LEU A 176 -9.19 3.92 1.13
CA LEU A 176 -9.52 5.13 0.38
C LEU A 176 -10.06 4.76 -1.00
N PRO A 177 -11.03 5.53 -1.53
CA PRO A 177 -11.39 5.41 -2.94
C PRO A 177 -10.19 5.73 -3.83
N LEU A 178 -9.98 4.91 -4.86
CA LEU A 178 -8.94 5.14 -5.86
C LEU A 178 -9.38 4.54 -7.19
N SER A 179 -9.62 5.40 -8.19
CA SER A 179 -9.97 5.01 -9.55
C SER A 179 -8.75 5.13 -10.47
N LEU A 180 -8.38 4.04 -11.14
CA LEU A 180 -7.34 4.06 -12.17
C LEU A 180 -7.76 4.97 -13.33
N ARG A 181 -9.02 4.91 -13.72
CA ARG A 181 -9.61 5.69 -14.83
C ARG A 181 -9.59 7.19 -14.53
N GLU A 182 -10.04 7.60 -13.35
CA GLU A 182 -10.09 9.02 -12.96
C GLU A 182 -8.71 9.62 -12.78
N THR A 183 -7.81 8.91 -12.12
CA THR A 183 -6.43 9.38 -11.93
C THR A 183 -5.65 9.42 -13.24
N GLY A 184 -5.93 8.50 -14.18
CA GLY A 184 -5.11 8.32 -15.38
C GLY A 184 -3.67 7.94 -15.06
N ALA A 185 -3.41 7.39 -13.87
CA ALA A 185 -2.08 6.93 -13.50
C ALA A 185 -1.61 5.82 -14.45
N ALA A 186 -0.35 5.86 -14.84
CA ALA A 186 0.25 4.81 -15.66
C ALA A 186 0.21 3.46 -14.93
N PHE A 187 0.49 3.50 -13.61
CA PHE A 187 0.49 2.31 -12.74
C PHE A 187 0.02 2.65 -11.33
N VAL A 188 -0.68 1.69 -10.70
CA VAL A 188 -0.99 1.73 -9.26
C VAL A 188 -0.56 0.40 -8.64
N ALA A 189 0.29 0.42 -7.63
CA ALA A 189 0.76 -0.78 -6.94
C ALA A 189 0.24 -0.85 -5.51
N CYS A 190 -0.21 -2.02 -5.07
CA CYS A 190 -0.61 -2.24 -3.69
C CYS A 190 -0.42 -3.69 -3.23
N PRO A 191 -0.23 -3.94 -1.91
CA PRO A 191 -0.15 -5.28 -1.35
C PRO A 191 -1.55 -5.81 -1.05
N GLY A 192 -1.74 -7.12 -1.16
CA GLY A 192 -2.99 -7.76 -0.77
C GLY A 192 -3.20 -7.90 0.74
N HIS A 193 -2.12 -7.86 1.53
CA HIS A 193 -2.13 -8.22 2.96
C HIS A 193 -2.36 -7.07 3.94
N LYS A 194 -2.58 -5.84 3.47
CA LYS A 194 -2.90 -4.66 4.29
C LYS A 194 -4.39 -4.36 4.22
N GLY A 195 -4.80 -3.19 3.76
CA GLY A 195 -6.20 -2.77 3.71
C GLY A 195 -7.11 -3.64 2.82
N LEU A 196 -6.57 -4.41 1.88
CA LEU A 196 -7.32 -5.41 1.11
C LEU A 196 -7.60 -6.71 1.89
N LEU A 197 -7.06 -6.88 3.11
CA LEU A 197 -7.33 -7.97 4.05
C LEU A 197 -7.03 -9.39 3.52
N GLY A 198 -6.25 -9.49 2.46
CA GLY A 198 -5.80 -10.77 1.88
C GLY A 198 -4.59 -11.37 2.59
N PRO A 199 -4.13 -12.55 2.18
CA PRO A 199 -2.92 -13.17 2.71
C PRO A 199 -1.64 -12.42 2.32
N GLN A 200 -0.58 -12.61 3.10
CA GLN A 200 0.78 -12.23 2.70
C GLN A 200 1.19 -13.03 1.44
N GLY A 201 2.16 -12.52 0.68
CA GLY A 201 2.56 -13.13 -0.60
C GLY A 201 1.56 -12.86 -1.74
N THR A 202 0.71 -11.85 -1.59
CA THR A 202 -0.18 -11.32 -2.63
C THR A 202 0.03 -9.82 -2.80
N GLY A 203 0.02 -9.38 -4.04
CA GLY A 203 0.07 -7.97 -4.43
C GLY A 203 -0.58 -7.77 -5.77
N ILE A 204 -0.81 -6.52 -6.12
CA ILE A 204 -1.50 -6.10 -7.34
C ILE A 204 -0.71 -4.95 -7.97
N LEU A 205 -0.62 -4.98 -9.30
CA LEU A 205 -0.24 -3.85 -10.12
C LEU A 205 -1.39 -3.58 -11.10
N LEU A 206 -1.98 -2.40 -11.03
CA LEU A 206 -2.92 -1.93 -12.03
C LEU A 206 -2.13 -1.24 -13.13
N CYS A 207 -2.39 -1.59 -14.38
CA CYS A 207 -1.63 -1.16 -15.55
C CYS A 207 -2.53 -0.43 -16.54
N ALA A 208 -2.38 0.88 -16.68
CA ALA A 208 -2.99 1.66 -17.76
C ALA A 208 -1.99 1.97 -18.89
N HIS A 209 -0.72 1.64 -18.70
CA HIS A 209 0.37 1.89 -19.62
C HIS A 209 1.11 0.60 -20.02
N ALA A 210 1.85 0.64 -21.12
CA ALA A 210 2.70 -0.47 -21.54
C ALA A 210 3.78 -0.78 -20.49
N ALA A 211 3.92 -2.05 -20.13
CA ALA A 211 4.80 -2.49 -19.06
C ALA A 211 5.92 -3.40 -19.56
N ARG A 212 7.09 -3.29 -18.93
CA ARG A 212 8.25 -4.15 -19.17
C ARG A 212 8.26 -5.30 -18.18
N PRO A 213 8.38 -6.56 -18.61
CA PRO A 213 8.54 -7.67 -17.70
C PRO A 213 9.89 -7.60 -16.97
N LEU A 214 9.91 -7.99 -15.70
CA LEU A 214 11.12 -8.21 -14.91
C LEU A 214 11.48 -9.70 -14.83
N LEU A 215 10.46 -10.55 -14.92
CA LEU A 215 10.60 -12.00 -14.91
C LEU A 215 10.19 -12.54 -16.28
N PHE A 216 10.97 -13.48 -16.79
CA PHE A 216 10.73 -14.14 -18.05
C PHE A 216 10.48 -15.62 -17.79
N GLY A 217 9.42 -16.18 -18.38
CA GLY A 217 9.07 -17.58 -18.18
C GLY A 217 7.71 -17.94 -18.76
N GLY A 218 7.28 -19.16 -18.52
CA GLY A 218 6.00 -19.64 -19.02
C GLY A 218 4.82 -18.92 -18.38
N THR A 219 3.86 -18.51 -19.20
CA THR A 219 2.61 -17.85 -18.78
C THR A 219 1.38 -18.74 -19.05
N GLY A 220 1.55 -19.82 -19.84
CA GLY A 220 0.47 -20.68 -20.30
C GLY A 220 -0.12 -20.30 -21.65
N SER A 221 0.26 -19.14 -22.21
CA SER A 221 -0.15 -18.65 -23.52
C SER A 221 1.05 -18.53 -24.47
N LEU A 222 0.81 -18.56 -25.79
CA LEU A 222 1.81 -18.38 -26.86
C LEU A 222 3.09 -19.22 -26.67
N SER A 223 2.94 -20.50 -26.31
CA SER A 223 4.05 -21.39 -25.90
C SER A 223 5.13 -21.62 -26.98
N GLU A 224 4.84 -21.33 -28.25
CA GLU A 224 5.78 -21.42 -29.36
C GLU A 224 6.75 -20.21 -29.41
N SER A 225 6.34 -19.04 -28.85
CA SER A 225 7.16 -17.83 -28.83
C SER A 225 8.20 -17.90 -27.73
N GLN A 226 9.42 -17.43 -27.99
CA GLN A 226 10.46 -17.20 -27.00
C GLN A 226 10.31 -15.83 -26.32
N GLU A 227 9.47 -14.93 -26.85
CA GLU A 227 9.18 -13.66 -26.26
C GLU A 227 7.99 -13.75 -25.30
N MET A 228 7.99 -12.89 -24.28
CA MET A 228 6.82 -12.76 -23.41
C MET A 228 5.60 -12.27 -24.20
N PRO A 229 4.39 -12.75 -23.88
CA PRO A 229 3.18 -12.31 -24.55
C PRO A 229 3.08 -10.77 -24.63
N PRO A 230 2.56 -10.22 -25.74
CA PRO A 230 2.43 -8.75 -25.88
C PRO A 230 1.27 -8.15 -25.07
N PHE A 231 0.37 -8.99 -24.56
CA PHE A 231 -0.84 -8.58 -23.87
C PHE A 231 -0.77 -8.80 -22.35
N LEU A 232 -1.51 -7.98 -21.61
CA LEU A 232 -1.75 -8.14 -20.18
C LEU A 232 -2.89 -9.15 -19.93
N PRO A 233 -2.87 -9.84 -18.79
CA PRO A 233 -1.86 -9.76 -17.73
C PRO A 233 -0.64 -10.66 -17.96
N ASP A 234 -0.69 -11.57 -18.94
CA ASP A 234 0.27 -12.66 -19.20
C ASP A 234 1.70 -12.14 -19.37
N ARG A 235 1.85 -10.96 -19.98
CA ARG A 235 3.16 -10.31 -20.16
C ARG A 235 3.96 -10.16 -18.85
N LEU A 236 3.28 -9.98 -17.72
CA LEU A 236 3.89 -9.69 -16.43
C LEU A 236 3.74 -10.80 -15.41
N GLU A 237 3.00 -11.86 -15.73
CA GLU A 237 2.68 -12.96 -14.82
C GLU A 237 3.39 -14.25 -15.20
N ALA A 238 4.72 -14.21 -15.27
CA ALA A 238 5.52 -15.42 -15.51
C ALA A 238 5.47 -16.38 -14.31
N GLY A 239 5.26 -17.66 -14.59
CA GLY A 239 5.29 -18.73 -13.59
C GLY A 239 3.90 -19.17 -13.11
N THR A 240 3.89 -20.02 -12.09
CA THR A 240 2.65 -20.53 -11.49
C THR A 240 2.09 -19.54 -10.48
N HIS A 241 0.81 -19.23 -10.63
CA HIS A 241 0.12 -18.30 -9.73
C HIS A 241 -0.01 -18.85 -8.29
N ASN A 242 0.03 -17.95 -7.32
CA ASN A 242 -0.34 -18.25 -5.93
C ASN A 242 -1.87 -18.34 -5.77
N VAL A 243 -2.47 -19.40 -6.32
CA VAL A 243 -3.94 -19.59 -6.33
C VAL A 243 -4.53 -19.55 -4.93
N CYS A 244 -3.82 -20.12 -3.95
CA CYS A 244 -4.29 -20.11 -2.55
C CYS A 244 -4.31 -18.71 -1.98
N GLY A 245 -3.29 -17.91 -2.26
CA GLY A 245 -3.26 -16.49 -1.90
C GLY A 245 -4.36 -15.70 -2.59
N LEU A 246 -4.62 -15.96 -3.88
CA LEU A 246 -5.69 -15.29 -4.65
C LEU A 246 -7.09 -15.65 -4.13
N ALA A 247 -7.33 -16.90 -3.72
CA ALA A 247 -8.58 -17.30 -3.11
C ALA A 247 -8.86 -16.52 -1.81
N GLY A 248 -7.83 -16.36 -0.97
CA GLY A 248 -7.93 -15.55 0.24
C GLY A 248 -8.10 -14.05 -0.06
N LEU A 249 -7.34 -13.52 -1.03
CA LEU A 249 -7.42 -12.12 -1.44
C LEU A 249 -8.81 -11.78 -1.98
N LEU A 250 -9.40 -12.63 -2.81
CA LEU A 250 -10.76 -12.50 -3.32
C LEU A 250 -11.77 -12.25 -2.18
N GLU A 251 -11.68 -13.02 -1.11
CA GLU A 251 -12.58 -12.87 0.03
C GLU A 251 -12.31 -11.57 0.83
N GLY A 252 -11.04 -11.17 0.95
CA GLY A 252 -10.66 -9.89 1.53
C GLY A 252 -11.25 -8.70 0.75
N VAL A 253 -11.07 -8.70 -0.57
CA VAL A 253 -11.59 -7.66 -1.48
C VAL A 253 -13.12 -7.61 -1.44
N ARG A 254 -13.80 -8.76 -1.46
CA ARG A 254 -15.26 -8.83 -1.30
C ARG A 254 -15.74 -8.22 0.01
N TYR A 255 -15.01 -8.47 1.10
CA TYR A 255 -15.32 -7.85 2.39
C TYR A 255 -15.19 -6.32 2.31
N VAL A 256 -14.08 -5.81 1.75
CA VAL A 256 -13.84 -4.37 1.57
C VAL A 256 -14.95 -3.73 0.74
N ARG A 257 -15.29 -4.30 -0.42
CA ARG A 257 -16.35 -3.77 -1.30
C ARG A 257 -17.72 -3.74 -0.62
N ARG A 258 -18.08 -4.80 0.11
CA ARG A 258 -19.35 -4.84 0.87
C ARG A 258 -19.39 -3.85 2.02
N SER A 259 -18.26 -3.62 2.68
CA SER A 259 -18.15 -2.67 3.80
C SER A 259 -18.15 -1.22 3.35
N GLY A 260 -17.58 -0.95 2.17
CA GLY A 260 -17.32 0.39 1.65
C GLY A 260 -16.03 1.01 2.23
N THR A 261 -15.14 1.49 1.36
CA THR A 261 -13.84 2.06 1.75
C THR A 261 -14.00 3.28 2.66
N GLU A 262 -14.95 4.16 2.37
CA GLU A 262 -15.23 5.35 3.17
C GLU A 262 -15.65 5.01 4.61
N ARG A 263 -16.48 3.98 4.78
CA ARG A 263 -16.91 3.52 6.11
C ARG A 263 -15.74 2.94 6.90
N LEU A 264 -14.87 2.17 6.23
CA LEU A 264 -13.67 1.60 6.85
C LEU A 264 -12.73 2.71 7.30
N LEU A 265 -12.46 3.71 6.43
CA LEU A 265 -11.66 4.88 6.76
C LEU A 265 -12.25 5.67 7.93
N ALA A 266 -13.55 5.96 7.90
CA ALA A 266 -14.22 6.72 8.95
C ALA A 266 -14.08 6.04 10.33
N HIS A 267 -14.16 4.70 10.36
CA HIS A 267 -13.93 3.91 11.57
C HIS A 267 -12.48 4.06 12.08
N GLU A 268 -11.49 3.84 11.22
CA GLU A 268 -10.08 3.98 11.58
C GLU A 268 -9.74 5.40 12.05
N GLN A 269 -10.29 6.42 11.39
CA GLN A 269 -10.13 7.82 11.80
C GLN A 269 -10.81 8.13 13.15
N ALA A 270 -11.92 7.48 13.47
CA ALA A 270 -12.54 7.64 14.80
C ALA A 270 -11.65 7.09 15.91
N LEU A 271 -11.01 5.93 15.69
CA LEU A 271 -10.04 5.34 16.61
C LEU A 271 -8.80 6.24 16.75
N LEU A 272 -8.29 6.76 15.62
CA LEU A 272 -7.16 7.69 15.59
C LEU A 272 -7.47 8.95 16.40
N ARG A 273 -8.61 9.60 16.19
CA ARG A 273 -9.00 10.80 16.95
C ARG A 273 -9.04 10.54 18.45
N ALA A 274 -9.60 9.40 18.88
CA ALA A 274 -9.64 9.04 20.29
C ALA A 274 -8.24 8.80 20.87
N ALA A 275 -7.36 8.13 20.13
CA ALA A 275 -5.98 7.93 20.53
C ALA A 275 -5.22 9.25 20.64
N VAL A 276 -5.32 10.14 19.64
CA VAL A 276 -4.71 11.47 19.63
C VAL A 276 -5.14 12.29 20.86
N GLN A 277 -6.46 12.41 21.10
CA GLN A 277 -7.00 13.15 22.25
C GLN A 277 -6.45 12.63 23.58
N GLY A 278 -6.41 11.31 23.75
CA GLY A 278 -5.91 10.71 24.99
C GLY A 278 -4.41 10.89 25.18
N ILE A 279 -3.61 10.73 24.12
CA ILE A 279 -2.15 10.91 24.17
C ILE A 279 -1.81 12.39 24.47
N GLU A 280 -2.48 13.34 23.81
CA GLU A 280 -2.29 14.76 24.06
C GLU A 280 -2.69 15.17 25.49
N ALA A 281 -3.80 14.65 26.01
CA ALA A 281 -4.23 14.89 27.38
C ALA A 281 -3.25 14.34 28.43
N GLN A 282 -2.59 13.21 28.13
CA GLN A 282 -1.54 12.63 29.01
C GLN A 282 -0.22 13.37 28.86
N GLY A 283 0.06 13.94 27.70
CA GLY A 283 1.26 14.75 27.44
C GLY A 283 2.58 13.96 27.35
N PHE A 284 2.56 12.62 27.30
CA PHE A 284 3.77 11.79 27.32
C PHE A 284 4.53 11.75 25.99
N ALA A 285 3.90 12.14 24.88
CA ALA A 285 4.51 12.10 23.56
C ALA A 285 4.19 13.36 22.73
N ARG A 286 5.07 13.68 21.78
CA ARG A 286 4.76 14.59 20.67
C ARG A 286 3.97 13.81 19.62
N VAL A 287 2.81 14.33 19.23
CA VAL A 287 1.90 13.70 18.27
C VAL A 287 2.06 14.34 16.90
N PHE A 288 2.15 13.51 15.85
CA PHE A 288 2.11 13.95 14.45
C PHE A 288 0.69 13.75 13.91
N ARG A 289 -0.05 14.83 13.84
CA ARG A 289 -1.43 14.86 13.35
C ARG A 289 -1.67 16.00 12.39
N GLY A 290 -2.58 15.81 11.47
CA GLY A 290 -3.01 16.81 10.50
C GLY A 290 -4.28 16.37 9.77
N ALA A 291 -4.69 17.16 8.79
CA ALA A 291 -5.78 16.83 7.90
C ALA A 291 -5.34 17.10 6.45
N PRO A 292 -5.54 16.15 5.53
CA PRO A 292 -6.19 14.85 5.72
C PRO A 292 -5.25 13.79 6.32
N GLN A 293 -5.78 12.89 7.14
CA GLN A 293 -5.02 11.79 7.75
C GLN A 293 -5.81 10.47 7.72
N SER A 294 -5.12 9.36 7.45
CA SER A 294 -5.65 7.98 7.49
C SER A 294 -5.66 7.41 8.91
N GLY A 295 -5.89 6.10 9.05
CA GLY A 295 -5.79 5.37 10.32
C GLY A 295 -4.36 5.13 10.85
N VAL A 296 -3.35 5.88 10.39
CA VAL A 296 -1.95 5.76 10.83
C VAL A 296 -1.54 6.97 11.66
N LEU A 297 -0.97 6.73 12.84
CA LEU A 297 -0.53 7.75 13.78
C LEU A 297 0.91 7.50 14.19
N SER A 298 1.77 8.51 14.08
CA SER A 298 3.11 8.50 14.65
C SER A 298 3.22 9.45 15.85
N VAL A 299 3.94 9.01 16.87
CA VAL A 299 4.27 9.82 18.04
C VAL A 299 5.75 9.66 18.40
N VAL A 300 6.32 10.65 19.07
CA VAL A 300 7.66 10.57 19.68
C VAL A 300 7.51 10.72 21.19
N PRO A 301 7.77 9.69 21.99
CA PRO A 301 7.76 9.77 23.45
C PRO A 301 8.74 10.83 23.95
N LYS A 302 8.46 11.44 25.11
CA LYS A 302 9.30 12.52 25.65
C LYS A 302 10.35 12.04 26.66
N THR A 303 10.10 10.90 27.30
CA THR A 303 10.90 10.43 28.45
C THR A 303 11.72 9.16 28.17
N VAL A 304 11.36 8.44 27.11
CA VAL A 304 12.04 7.21 26.66
C VAL A 304 12.17 7.23 25.15
N ASP A 305 13.06 6.42 24.58
CA ASP A 305 13.12 6.26 23.13
C ASP A 305 11.94 5.44 22.57
N CYS A 306 11.82 5.42 21.24
CA CYS A 306 10.68 4.78 20.57
C CYS A 306 10.72 3.26 20.72
N GLU A 307 11.89 2.65 20.71
CA GLU A 307 12.11 1.22 20.84
C GLU A 307 11.77 0.75 22.26
N GLU A 308 12.22 1.48 23.28
CA GLU A 308 11.87 1.20 24.66
C GLU A 308 10.37 1.36 24.91
N ALA A 309 9.76 2.41 24.36
CA ALA A 309 8.32 2.59 24.46
C ALA A 309 7.53 1.45 23.81
N ALA A 310 7.98 0.97 22.64
CA ALA A 310 7.36 -0.18 21.96
C ALA A 310 7.51 -1.46 22.78
N GLN A 311 8.68 -1.70 23.39
CA GLN A 311 8.91 -2.88 24.23
C GLN A 311 8.01 -2.87 25.48
N ARG A 312 7.91 -1.74 26.19
CA ARG A 312 7.03 -1.61 27.37
C ARG A 312 5.56 -1.87 27.03
N LEU A 313 5.10 -1.40 25.84
CA LEU A 313 3.75 -1.67 25.35
C LEU A 313 3.58 -3.14 24.98
N ALA A 314 4.57 -3.76 24.34
CA ALA A 314 4.54 -5.19 23.99
C ALA A 314 4.43 -6.06 25.23
N ASP A 315 5.19 -5.75 26.30
CA ASP A 315 5.14 -6.45 27.60
C ASP A 315 3.76 -6.31 28.27
N ALA A 316 3.05 -5.20 27.99
CA ALA A 316 1.67 -5.00 28.41
C ALA A 316 0.62 -5.57 27.40
N GLY A 317 1.04 -6.36 26.41
CA GLY A 317 0.17 -7.01 25.45
C GLY A 317 -0.38 -6.11 24.33
N ILE A 318 0.29 -4.99 24.05
CA ILE A 318 -0.11 -4.03 22.98
C ILE A 318 0.99 -3.99 21.90
N ALA A 319 0.67 -4.46 20.71
CA ALA A 319 1.57 -4.48 19.57
C ALA A 319 1.53 -3.16 18.81
N VAL A 320 2.66 -2.46 18.77
CA VAL A 320 2.93 -1.24 18.00
C VAL A 320 4.29 -1.40 17.30
N ARG A 321 4.70 -0.43 16.51
CA ARG A 321 6.00 -0.49 15.83
C ARG A 321 6.82 0.78 16.07
N ALA A 322 8.12 0.61 16.37
CA ALA A 322 9.09 1.70 16.49
C ALA A 322 10.03 1.77 15.28
N GLY A 323 10.71 2.90 15.11
CA GLY A 323 11.81 3.12 14.18
C GLY A 323 11.46 3.94 12.95
N LEU A 324 12.17 3.70 11.83
CA LEU A 324 12.06 4.49 10.59
C LEU A 324 11.04 3.94 9.58
N HIS A 325 10.36 2.84 9.87
CA HIS A 325 9.28 2.26 9.05
C HIS A 325 9.60 2.12 7.55
N CYS A 326 10.88 1.92 7.21
CA CYS A 326 11.37 1.87 5.82
C CYS A 326 11.07 3.13 4.98
N ALA A 327 10.96 4.31 5.59
CA ALA A 327 10.71 5.58 4.92
C ALA A 327 11.60 6.71 5.48
N PRO A 328 12.94 6.61 5.35
CA PRO A 328 13.87 7.56 5.97
C PRO A 328 13.70 9.00 5.45
N THR A 329 13.24 9.18 4.21
CA THR A 329 12.97 10.50 3.64
C THR A 329 11.80 11.21 4.32
N ALA A 330 10.76 10.46 4.71
CA ALA A 330 9.64 10.99 5.49
C ALA A 330 10.09 11.48 6.86
N HIS A 331 10.94 10.70 7.52
CA HIS A 331 11.52 11.09 8.81
C HIS A 331 12.44 12.31 8.70
N ARG A 332 13.22 12.43 7.60
CA ARG A 332 14.04 13.61 7.34
C ARG A 332 13.17 14.86 7.18
N ALA A 333 12.08 14.77 6.41
CA ALA A 333 11.15 15.88 6.20
C ALA A 333 10.42 16.30 7.49
N ALA A 334 10.19 15.36 8.41
CA ALA A 334 9.50 15.60 9.69
C ALA A 334 10.44 15.91 10.87
N GLY A 335 11.77 15.90 10.67
CA GLY A 335 12.77 16.11 11.72
C GLY A 335 12.86 14.97 12.75
N THR A 336 12.53 13.75 12.35
CA THR A 336 12.52 12.56 13.23
C THR A 336 13.50 11.47 12.79
N LEU A 337 14.47 11.80 11.93
CA LEU A 337 15.41 10.81 11.39
C LEU A 337 16.26 10.14 12.49
N GLN A 338 16.61 10.89 13.53
CA GLN A 338 17.46 10.39 14.63
C GLN A 338 16.64 9.64 15.69
N THR A 339 15.40 10.03 15.92
CA THR A 339 14.54 9.43 16.96
C THR A 339 13.67 8.30 16.44
N GLY A 340 13.44 8.21 15.13
CA GLY A 340 12.33 7.42 14.61
C GLY A 340 10.98 7.91 15.13
N THR A 341 9.96 7.07 15.04
CA THR A 341 8.66 7.29 15.68
C THR A 341 8.12 5.97 16.24
N LEU A 342 7.30 6.07 17.28
CA LEU A 342 6.39 5.01 17.69
C LEU A 342 5.12 5.15 16.85
N ARG A 343 4.82 4.15 16.02
CA ARG A 343 3.67 4.17 15.11
C ARG A 343 2.56 3.28 15.62
N LEU A 344 1.37 3.85 15.70
CA LEU A 344 0.11 3.13 15.85
C LEU A 344 -0.61 3.10 14.50
N SER A 345 -1.25 2.00 14.16
CA SER A 345 -2.06 1.90 12.96
C SER A 345 -3.25 1.00 13.18
N PHE A 346 -4.41 1.53 12.86
CA PHE A 346 -5.69 0.91 13.15
C PHE A 346 -6.19 0.08 11.98
N SER A 347 -7.07 -0.86 12.28
CA SER A 347 -7.71 -1.73 11.31
C SER A 347 -9.23 -1.68 11.50
N PRO A 348 -10.01 -2.18 10.52
CA PRO A 348 -11.47 -2.30 10.67
C PRO A 348 -11.94 -3.16 11.85
N PHE A 349 -11.03 -3.94 12.44
CA PHE A 349 -11.35 -4.86 13.55
C PHE A 349 -10.99 -4.33 14.93
N ASN A 350 -10.24 -3.22 15.00
CA ASN A 350 -9.96 -2.58 16.28
C ASN A 350 -11.24 -1.92 16.84
N THR A 351 -11.26 -1.81 18.16
CA THR A 351 -12.43 -1.29 18.89
C THR A 351 -12.08 -0.07 19.73
N MET A 352 -13.05 0.77 20.02
CA MET A 352 -12.88 1.90 20.93
C MET A 352 -12.49 1.46 22.35
N GLN A 353 -12.89 0.23 22.76
CA GLN A 353 -12.47 -0.35 24.04
C GLN A 353 -10.97 -0.63 24.07
N GLU A 354 -10.40 -1.12 22.97
CA GLU A 354 -8.94 -1.34 22.85
C GLU A 354 -8.18 -0.01 22.95
N ILE A 355 -8.69 1.08 22.34
CA ILE A 355 -8.07 2.40 22.46
C ILE A 355 -8.12 2.91 23.90
N ARG A 356 -9.23 2.76 24.60
CA ARG A 356 -9.33 3.12 26.03
C ARG A 356 -8.35 2.32 26.87
N HIS A 357 -8.21 1.02 26.59
CA HIS A 357 -7.24 0.18 27.29
C HIS A 357 -5.81 0.63 27.01
N PHE A 358 -5.45 0.88 25.74
CA PHE A 358 -4.15 1.45 25.35
C PHE A 358 -3.85 2.73 26.16
N LEU A 359 -4.78 3.68 26.23
CA LEU A 359 -4.61 4.93 26.97
C LEU A 359 -4.47 4.72 28.47
N ASN A 360 -5.14 3.72 29.07
CA ASN A 360 -4.97 3.37 30.46
C ASN A 360 -3.60 2.76 30.75
N VAL A 361 -3.08 1.99 29.81
CA VAL A 361 -1.72 1.41 29.91
C VAL A 361 -0.67 2.48 29.77
N THR A 362 -0.75 3.36 28.75
CA THR A 362 0.22 4.45 28.54
C THR A 362 0.31 5.38 29.76
N LYS A 363 -0.82 5.70 30.41
CA LYS A 363 -0.86 6.51 31.63
C LYS A 363 -0.08 5.90 32.80
N LYS A 364 0.12 4.57 32.80
CA LYS A 364 0.88 3.87 33.86
C LYS A 364 2.35 3.68 33.51
N LEU A 365 2.67 3.68 32.20
CA LEU A 365 4.02 3.37 31.72
C LEU A 365 4.88 4.62 31.49
N PHE A 366 4.23 5.74 31.20
CA PHE A 366 4.86 7.02 30.83
C PHE A 366 4.34 8.18 31.66
#